data_1b2140624c5524f5c6892db9464971c9
#
_entry.id   1b2140624c5524f5c6892db9464971c9
#
_cell.length_a   1.000
_cell.length_b   1.000
_cell.length_c   1.000
_cell.angle_alpha   90.00
_cell.angle_beta   90.00
_cell.angle_gamma   90.00
#
_symmetry.space_group_name_H-M   'P 1'
#
loop_
_entity.id
_entity.type
_entity.pdbx_description
1 polymer ?
#
loop_
_entity_poly.entity_id
_entity_poly.type
_entity_poly.pdbx_seq_one_letter_code
_entity_poly.pdbx_strand_id
1 'polypeptide(L)'
;MSTSELRVEEADEKEAKAFAETFVRGYGVPELMRDWLARLPGRRGWHCFVAYDGATPAATGAVFAHGGAGWLGVAATLPEHRRRGAQGALLAARIRAAAEAGCGVVVTEFGALVEGKPSNSYRNILRAGFELDYERANYLSSPAGDTSGTA
;
A
#
# COMPACT_ATOMS: atom_id res chain seq x y z
N MET A 1 -8.36 -13.47 24.86
CA MET A 1 -9.00 -12.87 23.67
C MET A 1 -8.25 -13.34 22.43
N SER A 2 -8.89 -14.21 21.66
CA SER A 2 -8.32 -14.55 20.37
C SER A 2 -8.50 -13.36 19.44
N THR A 3 -7.42 -12.68 19.11
CA THR A 3 -7.41 -11.81 17.96
C THR A 3 -7.67 -12.70 16.76
N SER A 4 -8.83 -12.56 16.13
CA SER A 4 -9.10 -13.27 14.89
C SER A 4 -7.99 -12.91 13.91
N GLU A 5 -7.35 -13.92 13.40
CA GLU A 5 -6.28 -13.75 12.43
C GLU A 5 -6.85 -13.15 11.15
N LEU A 6 -6.21 -12.11 10.66
CA LEU A 6 -6.63 -11.50 9.40
C LEU A 6 -6.24 -12.40 8.24
N ARG A 7 -7.19 -12.64 7.35
CA ARG A 7 -6.98 -13.46 6.15
C ARG A 7 -6.54 -12.57 4.99
N VAL A 8 -5.39 -12.85 4.40
CA VAL A 8 -4.88 -12.12 3.23
C VAL A 8 -5.19 -12.90 1.97
N GLU A 9 -5.83 -12.26 1.02
CA GLU A 9 -6.16 -12.84 -0.28
C GLU A 9 -5.72 -11.93 -1.41
N GLU A 10 -5.24 -12.52 -2.50
CA GLU A 10 -4.98 -11.77 -3.71
C GLU A 10 -6.31 -11.42 -4.38
N ALA A 11 -6.48 -10.15 -4.71
CA ALA A 11 -7.69 -9.65 -5.35
C ALA A 11 -7.59 -9.78 -6.86
N ASP A 12 -8.62 -10.32 -7.47
CA ASP A 12 -8.82 -10.29 -8.93
C ASP A 12 -9.90 -9.26 -9.27
N GLU A 13 -10.45 -9.33 -10.47
CA GLU A 13 -11.48 -8.41 -10.92
C GLU A 13 -12.74 -8.43 -10.03
N LYS A 14 -13.01 -9.55 -9.36
CA LYS A 14 -14.20 -9.69 -8.49
C LYS A 14 -14.04 -8.85 -7.21
N GLU A 15 -12.82 -8.78 -6.69
CA GLU A 15 -12.54 -8.04 -5.46
C GLU A 15 -12.01 -6.64 -5.73
N ALA A 16 -12.00 -6.20 -7.00
CA ALA A 16 -11.46 -4.90 -7.38
C ALA A 16 -12.12 -3.73 -6.66
N LYS A 17 -13.44 -3.80 -6.49
CA LYS A 17 -14.19 -2.77 -5.77
C LYS A 17 -13.81 -2.73 -4.30
N ALA A 18 -13.72 -3.88 -3.64
CA ALA A 18 -13.34 -3.97 -2.24
C ALA A 18 -11.93 -3.42 -2.02
N PHE A 19 -10.99 -3.77 -2.90
CA PHE A 19 -9.63 -3.25 -2.88
C PHE A 19 -9.60 -1.72 -2.98
N ALA A 20 -10.27 -1.18 -3.99
CA ALA A 20 -10.25 0.26 -4.24
C ALA A 20 -10.92 1.06 -3.11
N GLU A 21 -12.09 0.63 -2.65
CA GLU A 21 -12.81 1.31 -1.57
C GLU A 21 -12.04 1.28 -0.25
N THR A 22 -11.41 0.16 0.06
CA THR A 22 -10.64 0.02 1.29
C THR A 22 -9.42 0.94 1.28
N PHE A 23 -8.72 1.02 0.15
CA PHE A 23 -7.59 1.94 0.02
C PHE A 23 -8.02 3.40 0.11
N VAL A 24 -9.07 3.79 -0.62
CA VAL A 24 -9.56 5.18 -0.60
C VAL A 24 -9.94 5.60 0.82
N ARG A 25 -10.67 4.76 1.54
CA ARG A 25 -11.07 5.05 2.92
C ARG A 25 -9.89 5.05 3.90
N GLY A 26 -8.99 4.09 3.76
CA GLY A 26 -7.88 3.93 4.69
C GLY A 26 -6.77 4.95 4.51
N TYR A 27 -6.51 5.36 3.29
CA TYR A 27 -5.44 6.31 2.98
C TYR A 27 -5.92 7.77 2.96
N GLY A 28 -7.20 7.98 2.63
CA GLY A 28 -7.77 9.32 2.60
C GLY A 28 -7.53 10.07 1.29
N VAL A 29 -7.42 9.36 0.17
CA VAL A 29 -7.32 9.98 -1.15
C VAL A 29 -8.69 10.39 -1.68
N PRO A 30 -8.73 11.29 -2.68
CA PRO A 30 -10.01 11.69 -3.28
C PRO A 30 -10.79 10.51 -3.85
N GLU A 31 -12.10 10.55 -3.69
CA GLU A 31 -13.03 9.52 -4.13
C GLU A 31 -12.93 9.24 -5.64
N LEU A 32 -12.56 10.24 -6.42
CA LEU A 32 -12.40 10.09 -7.87
C LEU A 32 -11.30 9.09 -8.25
N MET A 33 -10.38 8.77 -7.34
CA MET A 33 -9.34 7.78 -7.59
C MET A 33 -9.84 6.35 -7.49
N ARG A 34 -11.02 6.12 -6.94
CA ARG A 34 -11.56 4.77 -6.74
C ARG A 34 -11.66 3.98 -8.04
N ASP A 35 -12.20 4.57 -9.08
CA ASP A 35 -12.38 3.87 -10.35
C ASP A 35 -11.04 3.52 -11.00
N TRP A 36 -10.05 4.41 -10.87
CA TRP A 36 -8.70 4.14 -11.34
C TRP A 36 -8.06 2.98 -10.57
N LEU A 37 -8.16 3.00 -9.25
CA LEU A 37 -7.59 1.95 -8.39
C LEU A 37 -8.26 0.59 -8.62
N ALA A 38 -9.54 0.58 -8.94
CA ALA A 38 -10.28 -0.65 -9.21
C ALA A 38 -9.83 -1.36 -10.51
N ARG A 39 -9.03 -0.69 -11.33
CA ARG A 39 -8.46 -1.28 -12.55
C ARG A 39 -7.15 -2.03 -12.31
N LEU A 40 -6.56 -1.90 -11.12
CA LEU A 40 -5.28 -2.53 -10.81
C LEU A 40 -5.38 -4.05 -10.57
N PRO A 41 -6.36 -4.57 -9.79
CA PRO A 41 -6.45 -6.01 -9.57
C PRO A 41 -6.66 -6.78 -10.88
N GLY A 42 -5.83 -7.78 -11.10
CA GLY A 42 -5.85 -8.59 -12.32
C GLY A 42 -5.10 -7.99 -13.50
N ARG A 43 -4.61 -6.77 -13.39
CA ARG A 43 -3.83 -6.13 -14.45
C ARG A 43 -2.42 -6.70 -14.50
N ARG A 44 -1.86 -6.83 -15.70
CA ARG A 44 -0.53 -7.39 -15.89
C ARG A 44 0.53 -6.68 -15.06
N GLY A 45 1.31 -7.46 -14.32
CA GLY A 45 2.36 -6.96 -13.45
C GLY A 45 1.89 -6.58 -12.06
N TRP A 46 0.59 -6.40 -11.85
CA TRP A 46 0.02 -6.03 -10.57
C TRP A 46 -0.43 -7.25 -9.77
N HIS A 47 -0.05 -7.28 -8.50
CA HIS A 47 -0.57 -8.21 -7.51
C HIS A 47 -1.13 -7.39 -6.37
N CYS A 48 -2.45 -7.36 -6.28
CA CYS A 48 -3.18 -6.58 -5.28
C CYS A 48 -3.75 -7.52 -4.23
N PHE A 49 -3.63 -7.14 -2.96
CA PHE A 49 -4.05 -7.97 -1.83
C PHE A 49 -5.00 -7.21 -0.94
N VAL A 50 -5.94 -7.93 -0.36
CA VAL A 50 -6.84 -7.43 0.67
C VAL A 50 -6.72 -8.32 1.89
N ALA A 51 -6.58 -7.70 3.05
CA ALA A 51 -6.67 -8.41 4.33
C ALA A 51 -8.11 -8.30 4.83
N TYR A 52 -8.68 -9.43 5.19
CA TYR A 52 -10.07 -9.52 5.65
C TYR A 52 -10.14 -9.87 7.12
N ASP A 53 -11.04 -9.21 7.81
CA ASP A 53 -11.50 -9.60 9.14
C ASP A 53 -12.86 -10.29 8.95
N GLY A 54 -12.86 -11.64 8.93
CA GLY A 54 -14.03 -12.38 8.48
C GLY A 54 -14.35 -12.06 7.03
N ALA A 55 -15.52 -11.48 6.78
CA ALA A 55 -15.94 -11.03 5.44
C ALA A 55 -15.66 -9.55 5.20
N THR A 56 -15.12 -8.83 6.18
CA THR A 56 -14.95 -7.37 6.11
C THR A 56 -13.54 -7.01 5.62
N PRO A 57 -13.41 -6.28 4.51
CA PRO A 57 -12.11 -5.77 4.10
C PRO A 57 -11.53 -4.80 5.14
N ALA A 58 -10.31 -5.03 5.55
CA ALA A 58 -9.64 -4.28 6.63
C ALA A 58 -8.45 -3.47 6.16
N ALA A 59 -7.71 -3.98 5.17
CA ALA A 59 -6.48 -3.35 4.72
C ALA A 59 -6.13 -3.80 3.31
N THR A 60 -5.28 -3.03 2.64
CA THR A 60 -4.79 -3.34 1.29
C THR A 60 -3.29 -3.25 1.21
N GLY A 61 -2.74 -3.88 0.19
CA GLY A 61 -1.37 -3.71 -0.24
C GLY A 61 -1.20 -4.24 -1.64
N ALA A 62 -0.33 -3.63 -2.42
CA ALA A 62 -0.08 -4.08 -3.78
C ALA A 62 1.41 -4.11 -4.09
N VAL A 63 1.78 -4.90 -5.08
CA VAL A 63 3.11 -4.90 -5.66
C VAL A 63 2.98 -4.86 -7.18
N PHE A 64 3.78 -4.00 -7.81
CA PHE A 64 3.92 -3.98 -9.26
C PHE A 64 5.28 -4.58 -9.61
N ALA A 65 5.26 -5.70 -10.33
CA ALA A 65 6.45 -6.42 -10.74
C ALA A 65 6.76 -6.13 -12.22
N HIS A 66 7.95 -5.58 -12.46
CA HIS A 66 8.40 -5.25 -13.81
C HIS A 66 9.92 -5.26 -13.88
N GLY A 67 10.47 -5.87 -14.92
CA GLY A 67 11.91 -5.84 -15.18
C GLY A 67 12.77 -6.41 -14.06
N GLY A 68 12.29 -7.40 -13.34
CA GLY A 68 13.02 -8.02 -12.22
C GLY A 68 12.95 -7.25 -10.91
N ALA A 69 12.19 -6.16 -10.85
CA ALA A 69 12.00 -5.36 -9.66
C ALA A 69 10.52 -5.33 -9.26
N GLY A 70 10.26 -5.34 -7.97
CA GLY A 70 8.92 -5.18 -7.41
C GLY A 70 8.80 -3.86 -6.65
N TRP A 71 7.79 -3.05 -7.00
CA TRP A 71 7.46 -1.84 -6.26
C TRP A 71 6.25 -2.09 -5.38
N LEU A 72 6.40 -1.87 -4.09
CA LEU A 72 5.32 -2.02 -3.12
C LEU A 72 4.61 -0.69 -2.92
N GLY A 73 3.31 -0.70 -3.06
CA GLY A 73 2.50 0.50 -2.88
C GLY A 73 1.04 0.17 -2.61
N VAL A 74 0.21 1.18 -2.69
CA VAL A 74 -1.25 1.06 -2.51
C VAL A 74 -1.60 0.34 -1.21
N ALA A 75 -0.91 0.70 -0.13
CA ALA A 75 -1.06 0.09 1.17
C ALA A 75 -1.80 1.02 2.13
N ALA A 76 -2.87 0.53 2.73
CA ALA A 76 -3.64 1.27 3.72
C ALA A 76 -4.35 0.30 4.66
N THR A 77 -4.58 0.74 5.88
CA THR A 77 -5.36 0.00 6.87
C THR A 77 -6.48 0.90 7.36
N LEU A 78 -7.71 0.39 7.40
CA LEU A 78 -8.83 1.12 7.97
C LEU A 78 -8.56 1.39 9.45
N PRO A 79 -8.93 2.58 9.98
CA PRO A 79 -8.62 2.95 11.36
C PRO A 79 -9.06 1.92 12.39
N GLU A 80 -10.25 1.33 12.22
CA GLU A 80 -10.83 0.34 13.13
C GLU A 80 -10.10 -1.01 13.13
N HIS A 81 -9.22 -1.23 12.15
CA HIS A 81 -8.47 -2.49 12.03
C HIS A 81 -6.96 -2.30 12.22
N ARG A 82 -6.52 -1.12 12.64
CA ARG A 82 -5.10 -0.87 12.90
C ARG A 82 -4.61 -1.66 14.12
N ARG A 83 -3.29 -1.87 14.18
CA ARG A 83 -2.60 -2.57 15.27
C ARG A 83 -2.98 -4.05 15.41
N ARG A 84 -3.39 -4.68 14.30
CA ARG A 84 -3.73 -6.10 14.25
C ARG A 84 -2.80 -6.91 13.35
N GLY A 85 -1.68 -6.31 12.94
CA GLY A 85 -0.69 -7.00 12.11
C GLY A 85 -1.05 -7.09 10.63
N ALA A 86 -2.05 -6.35 10.15
CA ALA A 86 -2.49 -6.38 8.76
C ALA A 86 -1.35 -6.02 7.80
N GLN A 87 -0.63 -4.96 8.07
CA GLN A 87 0.45 -4.50 7.18
C GLN A 87 1.62 -5.47 7.17
N GLY A 88 1.94 -6.10 8.27
CA GLY A 88 2.96 -7.14 8.32
C GLY A 88 2.60 -8.34 7.45
N ALA A 89 1.36 -8.80 7.54
CA ALA A 89 0.86 -9.92 6.74
C ALA A 89 0.79 -9.56 5.26
N LEU A 90 0.34 -8.35 4.93
CA LEU A 90 0.29 -7.86 3.55
C LEU A 90 1.68 -7.67 2.97
N LEU A 91 2.63 -7.22 3.77
CA LEU A 91 4.02 -7.06 3.34
C LEU A 91 4.62 -8.42 2.97
N ALA A 92 4.41 -9.42 3.82
CA ALA A 92 4.88 -10.79 3.55
C ALA A 92 4.27 -11.35 2.25
N ALA A 93 2.97 -11.16 2.04
CA ALA A 93 2.28 -11.62 0.83
C ALA A 93 2.83 -10.95 -0.43
N ARG A 94 3.08 -9.65 -0.37
CA ARG A 94 3.62 -8.89 -1.50
C ARG A 94 5.06 -9.27 -1.84
N ILE A 95 5.89 -9.48 -0.83
CA ILE A 95 7.28 -9.93 -1.03
C ILE A 95 7.28 -11.31 -1.68
N ARG A 96 6.42 -12.21 -1.21
CA ARG A 96 6.29 -13.54 -1.79
C ARG A 96 5.85 -13.48 -3.26
N ALA A 97 4.84 -12.66 -3.56
CA ALA A 97 4.37 -12.50 -4.93
C ALA A 97 5.46 -11.94 -5.85
N ALA A 98 6.24 -10.97 -5.37
CA ALA A 98 7.37 -10.44 -6.11
C ALA A 98 8.42 -11.51 -6.40
N ALA A 99 8.77 -12.32 -5.41
CA ALA A 99 9.72 -13.42 -5.58
C ALA A 99 9.23 -14.44 -6.60
N GLU A 100 7.96 -14.82 -6.52
CA GLU A 100 7.34 -15.75 -7.47
C GLU A 100 7.29 -15.18 -8.89
N ALA A 101 7.20 -13.85 -9.02
CA ALA A 101 7.25 -13.17 -10.31
C ALA A 101 8.67 -12.98 -10.85
N GLY A 102 9.68 -13.47 -10.15
CA GLY A 102 11.08 -13.41 -10.57
C GLY A 102 11.80 -12.12 -10.22
N CYS A 103 11.26 -11.32 -9.29
CA CYS A 103 11.92 -10.08 -8.86
C CYS A 103 13.14 -10.38 -8.00
N GLY A 104 14.29 -9.82 -8.37
CA GLY A 104 15.51 -9.91 -7.59
C GLY A 104 15.64 -8.81 -6.55
N VAL A 105 14.82 -7.77 -6.65
CA VAL A 105 14.81 -6.66 -5.71
C VAL A 105 13.38 -6.16 -5.52
N VAL A 106 13.10 -5.71 -4.30
CA VAL A 106 11.79 -5.13 -3.95
C VAL A 106 12.05 -3.78 -3.30
N VAL A 107 11.34 -2.77 -3.75
CA VAL A 107 11.47 -1.40 -3.25
C VAL A 107 10.13 -0.88 -2.73
N THR A 108 10.20 0.00 -1.77
CA THR A 108 9.01 0.67 -1.24
C THR A 108 9.37 2.10 -0.83
N GLU A 109 8.36 2.91 -0.66
CA GLU A 109 8.52 4.31 -0.27
C GLU A 109 7.69 4.60 0.98
N PHE A 110 8.10 5.59 1.73
CA PHE A 110 7.33 6.11 2.85
C PHE A 110 7.56 7.61 2.95
N GLY A 111 6.63 8.30 3.62
CA GLY A 111 6.78 9.73 3.85
C GLY A 111 7.96 10.03 4.77
N ALA A 112 8.51 11.23 4.67
CA ALA A 112 9.63 11.66 5.49
C ALA A 112 9.30 11.51 6.98
N LEU A 113 10.26 11.01 7.75
CA LEU A 113 10.11 10.89 9.19
C LEU A 113 10.08 12.28 9.81
N VAL A 114 9.10 12.52 10.65
CA VAL A 114 8.95 13.76 11.38
C VAL A 114 9.33 13.50 12.84
N GLU A 115 10.22 14.30 13.39
CA GLU A 115 10.64 14.18 14.77
C GLU A 115 9.43 14.25 15.73
N GLY A 116 9.37 13.33 16.68
CA GLY A 116 8.28 13.22 17.62
C GLY A 116 7.03 12.51 17.12
N LYS A 117 7.00 12.08 15.85
CA LYS A 117 5.90 11.32 15.29
C LYS A 117 6.39 9.92 14.88
N PRO A 118 6.04 8.87 15.63
CA PRO A 118 6.43 7.52 15.27
C PRO A 118 5.73 7.08 13.99
N SER A 119 6.46 6.40 13.12
CA SER A 119 5.91 5.78 11.92
C SER A 119 5.89 4.26 12.10
N ASN A 120 4.69 3.70 12.28
CA ASN A 120 4.52 2.24 12.35
C ASN A 120 4.84 1.58 11.01
N SER A 121 4.50 2.25 9.92
CA SER A 121 4.81 1.78 8.57
C SER A 121 6.31 1.62 8.36
N TYR A 122 7.09 2.63 8.74
CA TYR A 122 8.55 2.58 8.64
C TYR A 122 9.14 1.43 9.46
N ARG A 123 8.67 1.26 10.69
CA ARG A 123 9.13 0.17 11.55
C ARG A 123 8.83 -1.21 10.96
N ASN A 124 7.63 -1.38 10.40
CA ASN A 124 7.25 -2.64 9.75
C ASN A 124 8.13 -2.94 8.55
N ILE A 125 8.46 -1.93 7.77
CA ILE A 125 9.35 -2.05 6.62
C ILE A 125 10.73 -2.49 7.05
N LEU A 126 11.30 -1.85 8.09
CA LEU A 126 12.62 -2.24 8.60
C LEU A 126 12.64 -3.65 9.18
N ARG A 127 11.58 -4.05 9.89
CA ARG A 127 11.47 -5.42 10.44
C ARG A 127 11.45 -6.48 9.36
N ALA A 128 10.93 -6.16 8.18
CA ALA A 128 10.89 -7.05 7.04
C ALA A 128 12.24 -7.17 6.32
N GLY A 129 13.25 -6.40 6.75
CA GLY A 129 14.59 -6.49 6.21
C GLY A 129 14.94 -5.41 5.19
N PHE A 130 14.09 -4.43 4.99
CA PHE A 130 14.38 -3.31 4.09
C PHE A 130 15.44 -2.40 4.70
N GLU A 131 16.27 -1.84 3.84
CA GLU A 131 17.28 -0.84 4.21
C GLU A 131 16.92 0.49 3.57
N LEU A 132 17.18 1.58 4.29
CA LEU A 132 17.01 2.92 3.73
C LEU A 132 18.10 3.17 2.70
N ASP A 133 17.69 3.45 1.45
CA ASP A 133 18.62 3.70 0.36
C ASP A 133 18.89 5.19 0.21
N TYR A 134 17.84 5.99 -0.03
CA TYR A 134 17.98 7.45 -0.18
C TYR A 134 16.67 8.17 0.07
N GLU A 135 16.77 9.47 0.28
CA GLU A 135 15.63 10.35 0.34
C GLU A 135 15.54 11.14 -0.97
N ARG A 136 14.32 11.39 -1.41
CA ARG A 136 14.08 12.24 -2.57
C ARG A 136 12.97 13.25 -2.27
N ALA A 137 13.08 14.43 -2.86
CA ALA A 137 12.04 15.44 -2.77
C ALA A 137 10.90 15.11 -3.73
N ASN A 138 9.68 15.31 -3.26
CA ASN A 138 8.49 15.26 -4.10
C ASN A 138 8.10 16.71 -4.44
N TYR A 139 7.88 16.98 -5.70
CA TYR A 139 7.54 18.30 -6.19
C TYR A 139 6.08 18.35 -6.61
N LEU A 140 5.39 19.40 -6.18
CA LEU A 140 4.02 19.66 -6.61
C LEU A 140 4.03 20.89 -7.50
N SER A 141 3.36 20.80 -8.65
CA SER A 141 3.18 21.96 -9.51
C SER A 141 1.85 22.61 -9.19
N SER A 142 1.84 23.94 -9.05
CA SER A 142 0.60 24.68 -8.91
C SER A 142 -0.11 24.76 -10.26
N PRO A 143 -1.46 24.78 -10.26
CA PRO A 143 -2.21 25.02 -11.50
C PRO A 143 -1.79 26.33 -12.15
N ALA A 144 -1.80 26.38 -13.48
CA ALA A 144 -1.47 27.60 -14.21
C ALA A 144 -2.43 28.74 -13.82
N GLY A 145 -1.87 29.90 -13.44
CA GLY A 145 -2.65 31.06 -13.01
C GLY A 145 -2.84 31.18 -11.49
N ASP A 146 -2.34 30.26 -10.72
CA ASP A 146 -2.34 30.40 -9.25
C ASP A 146 -1.15 31.28 -8.85
N THR A 147 -1.44 32.56 -8.61
CA THR A 147 -0.47 33.53 -8.14
C THR A 147 -0.53 33.75 -6.62
N SER A 148 -1.23 32.89 -5.89
CA SER A 148 -1.41 33.06 -4.45
C SER A 148 -0.17 32.67 -3.62
N GLY A 149 0.92 32.34 -4.25
CA GLY A 149 2.19 32.08 -3.60
C GLY A 149 3.03 33.32 -3.41
N THR A 150 2.56 34.26 -2.63
CA THR A 150 3.45 35.29 -2.13
C THR A 150 4.27 34.73 -0.99
N ALA A 151 5.54 34.84 -1.14
CA ALA A 151 6.52 34.52 -0.13
C ALA A 151 6.22 35.16 1.22
#